data_37db44a388c91fcb4ddca77d4c4175e9
#
_entry.id   37db44a388c91fcb4ddca77d4c4175e9
#
_cell.length_a   1.000
_cell.length_b   1.000
_cell.length_c   1.000
_cell.angle_alpha   90.00
_cell.angle_beta   90.00
_cell.angle_gamma   90.00
#
_symmetry.space_group_name_H-M   'P 1'
#
loop_
_entity.id
_entity.type
_entity.pdbx_description
1 polymer ?
#
loop_
_entity_poly.entity_id
_entity_poly.type
_entity_poly.pdbx_seq_one_letter_code
_entity_poly.pdbx_strand_id
1 'polypeptide(L)'
;MGRNNIDLLIGKKINRLTLLSESDVRLKQKNKRYGVFICDCGQQTIQTIFDWTNGGSKSCGCLKKENGTKTHGLSATSDYKSYQGIKGRCLNKNHGDYKNYGAKGVSICDEWLTFEGFLRDMGFRKDTGLNNPTIERIDVEGNYCKENCKWIERELQAKNKRCKIAITY
;
A
#
# COMPACT_ATOMS: atom_id res chain seq x y z
N MET A 1 2.18 -33.35 27.01
CA MET A 1 1.14 -33.10 25.99
C MET A 1 1.30 -34.12 24.88
N GLY A 2 0.33 -35.02 24.70
CA GLY A 2 0.41 -36.17 23.77
C GLY A 2 0.63 -35.67 22.33
N ARG A 3 1.49 -36.36 21.58
CA ARG A 3 1.62 -36.17 20.13
C ARG A 3 0.27 -36.46 19.50
N ASN A 4 -0.42 -35.43 19.04
CA ASN A 4 -1.65 -35.61 18.28
C ASN A 4 -1.36 -36.56 17.13
N ASN A 5 -2.08 -37.68 17.09
CA ASN A 5 -1.94 -38.67 16.05
C ASN A 5 -2.42 -37.97 14.75
N ILE A 6 -1.49 -37.75 13.80
CA ILE A 6 -1.77 -36.99 12.57
C ILE A 6 -2.77 -37.75 11.71
N ASP A 7 -2.79 -39.09 11.80
CA ASP A 7 -3.72 -39.90 11.02
C ASP A 7 -5.17 -39.55 11.30
N LEU A 8 -5.49 -39.10 12.54
CA LEU A 8 -6.83 -38.63 12.92
C LEU A 8 -7.17 -37.25 12.33
N LEU A 9 -6.17 -36.55 11.77
CA LEU A 9 -6.33 -35.23 11.18
C LEU A 9 -6.38 -35.26 9.66
N ILE A 10 -5.95 -36.35 9.02
CA ILE A 10 -6.02 -36.54 7.56
C ILE A 10 -7.47 -36.47 7.11
N GLY A 11 -7.75 -35.70 6.07
CA GLY A 11 -9.09 -35.42 5.57
C GLY A 11 -9.85 -34.32 6.33
N LYS A 12 -9.32 -33.86 7.49
CA LYS A 12 -9.93 -32.74 8.22
C LYS A 12 -9.72 -31.43 7.51
N LYS A 13 -10.76 -30.62 7.46
CA LYS A 13 -10.75 -29.28 6.89
C LYS A 13 -10.82 -28.23 7.98
N ILE A 14 -9.91 -27.27 7.96
CA ILE A 14 -9.95 -26.05 8.78
C ILE A 14 -9.74 -24.86 7.85
N ASN A 15 -10.66 -23.91 7.88
CA ASN A 15 -10.73 -22.83 6.90
C ASN A 15 -10.80 -23.38 5.46
N ARG A 16 -9.94 -22.92 4.57
CA ARG A 16 -9.86 -23.37 3.15
C ARG A 16 -8.90 -24.53 2.94
N LEU A 17 -8.34 -25.11 3.99
CA LEU A 17 -7.27 -26.11 3.88
C LEU A 17 -7.75 -27.46 4.43
N THR A 18 -7.62 -28.52 3.61
CA THR A 18 -7.84 -29.90 4.00
C THR A 18 -6.49 -30.61 4.05
N LEU A 19 -6.17 -31.27 5.16
CA LEU A 19 -4.93 -32.04 5.31
C LEU A 19 -5.02 -33.33 4.49
N LEU A 20 -4.05 -33.54 3.58
CA LEU A 20 -3.94 -34.75 2.74
C LEU A 20 -3.00 -35.80 3.37
N SER A 21 -1.84 -35.36 3.82
CA SER A 21 -0.81 -36.23 4.41
C SER A 21 0.16 -35.43 5.25
N GLU A 22 0.97 -36.11 6.06
CA GLU A 22 2.18 -35.52 6.64
C GLU A 22 3.22 -35.29 5.55
N SER A 23 3.98 -34.22 5.64
CA SER A 23 5.06 -33.91 4.71
C SER A 23 6.41 -34.33 5.31
N ASP A 24 7.21 -35.06 4.54
CA ASP A 24 8.59 -35.41 4.90
C ASP A 24 9.57 -34.23 4.75
N VAL A 25 9.11 -33.11 4.22
CA VAL A 25 9.92 -31.91 3.99
C VAL A 25 10.25 -31.25 5.34
N ARG A 26 11.50 -31.42 5.79
CA ARG A 26 12.06 -30.72 6.94
C ARG A 26 12.52 -29.32 6.51
N LEU A 27 11.60 -28.35 6.49
CA LEU A 27 11.96 -26.95 6.32
C LEU A 27 12.78 -26.47 7.54
N LYS A 28 13.53 -25.39 7.42
CA LYS A 28 14.58 -24.86 8.32
C LYS A 28 14.31 -24.85 9.85
N GLN A 29 13.11 -25.20 10.31
CA GLN A 29 12.77 -25.24 11.74
C GLN A 29 12.68 -26.69 12.21
N LYS A 30 13.72 -27.16 12.90
CA LYS A 30 13.97 -28.57 13.28
C LYS A 30 12.86 -29.26 14.10
N ASN A 31 11.91 -28.54 14.70
CA ASN A 31 10.94 -29.12 15.63
C ASN A 31 9.46 -28.94 15.20
N LYS A 32 9.20 -28.53 13.96
CA LYS A 32 7.82 -28.36 13.47
C LYS A 32 7.45 -29.49 12.51
N ARG A 33 6.23 -30.03 12.68
CA ARG A 33 5.64 -31.00 11.77
C ARG A 33 4.91 -30.23 10.65
N TYR A 34 5.11 -30.68 9.44
CA TYR A 34 4.50 -30.09 8.24
C TYR A 34 3.48 -31.06 7.62
N GLY A 35 2.42 -30.55 7.07
CA GLY A 35 1.43 -31.29 6.31
C GLY A 35 1.33 -30.78 4.87
N VAL A 36 0.94 -31.69 3.99
CA VAL A 36 0.49 -31.36 2.63
C VAL A 36 -1.01 -31.10 2.69
N PHE A 37 -1.41 -29.94 2.22
CA PHE A 37 -2.82 -29.50 2.25
C PHE A 37 -3.32 -29.22 0.84
N ILE A 38 -4.60 -29.51 0.60
CA ILE A 38 -5.33 -28.99 -0.56
C ILE A 38 -6.19 -27.81 -0.11
N CYS A 39 -6.12 -26.72 -0.86
CA CYS A 39 -6.94 -25.54 -0.63
C CYS A 39 -8.22 -25.59 -1.48
N ASP A 40 -9.30 -24.92 -1.03
CA ASP A 40 -10.56 -24.81 -1.80
C ASP A 40 -10.36 -24.22 -3.22
N CYS A 41 -9.27 -23.49 -3.47
CA CYS A 41 -8.91 -22.99 -4.80
C CYS A 41 -8.21 -24.04 -5.69
N GLY A 42 -8.08 -25.30 -5.23
CA GLY A 42 -7.45 -26.42 -5.95
C GLY A 42 -5.92 -26.48 -5.82
N GLN A 43 -5.25 -25.47 -5.23
CA GLN A 43 -3.80 -25.46 -5.07
C GLN A 43 -3.36 -26.26 -3.84
N GLN A 44 -2.31 -27.08 -4.02
CA GLN A 44 -1.65 -27.74 -2.90
C GLN A 44 -0.62 -26.82 -2.25
N THR A 45 -0.44 -26.96 -0.94
CA THR A 45 0.54 -26.19 -0.17
C THR A 45 1.09 -27.01 0.98
N ILE A 46 2.33 -26.72 1.40
CA ILE A 46 2.93 -27.31 2.58
C ILE A 46 2.97 -26.25 3.67
N GLN A 47 2.36 -26.54 4.83
CA GLN A 47 2.30 -25.63 5.97
C GLN A 47 2.50 -26.38 7.27
N THR A 48 2.75 -25.67 8.36
CA THR A 48 2.89 -26.32 9.66
C THR A 48 1.51 -26.79 10.14
N ILE A 49 1.48 -28.00 10.69
CA ILE A 49 0.24 -28.57 11.27
C ILE A 49 -0.22 -27.74 12.46
N PHE A 50 0.73 -27.22 13.24
CA PHE A 50 0.43 -26.35 14.39
C PHE A 50 -0.30 -25.06 13.99
N ASP A 51 0.18 -24.33 12.98
CA ASP A 51 -0.46 -23.08 12.57
C ASP A 51 -1.83 -23.34 11.92
N TRP A 52 -1.98 -24.49 11.25
CA TRP A 52 -3.26 -24.89 10.68
C TRP A 52 -4.28 -25.27 11.76
N THR A 53 -3.90 -26.10 12.75
CA THR A 53 -4.80 -26.50 13.84
C THR A 53 -5.25 -25.34 14.72
N ASN A 54 -4.41 -24.31 14.88
CA ASN A 54 -4.72 -23.10 15.63
C ASN A 54 -5.42 -22.02 14.76
N GLY A 55 -5.79 -22.33 13.51
CA GLY A 55 -6.50 -21.40 12.62
C GLY A 55 -5.63 -20.26 12.07
N GLY A 56 -4.32 -20.27 12.31
CA GLY A 56 -3.38 -19.28 11.76
C GLY A 56 -3.22 -19.41 10.25
N SER A 57 -3.21 -20.65 9.73
CA SER A 57 -3.17 -20.92 8.30
C SER A 57 -4.59 -21.00 7.73
N LYS A 58 -4.99 -19.99 6.94
CA LYS A 58 -6.37 -19.89 6.43
C LYS A 58 -6.54 -20.36 4.98
N SER A 59 -5.47 -20.35 4.17
CA SER A 59 -5.47 -20.74 2.75
C SER A 59 -4.03 -21.03 2.26
N CYS A 60 -3.88 -21.45 1.00
CA CYS A 60 -2.56 -21.54 0.33
C CYS A 60 -1.89 -20.19 0.04
N GLY A 61 -2.51 -19.09 0.40
CA GLY A 61 -2.16 -17.72 0.05
C GLY A 61 -3.16 -17.07 -0.91
N CYS A 62 -4.11 -17.83 -1.47
CA CYS A 62 -5.15 -17.32 -2.37
C CYS A 62 -6.01 -16.26 -1.69
N LEU A 63 -6.36 -16.45 -0.42
CA LEU A 63 -7.15 -15.49 0.35
C LEU A 63 -6.47 -14.11 0.42
N LYS A 64 -5.15 -14.07 0.53
CA LYS A 64 -4.38 -12.82 0.50
C LYS A 64 -4.43 -12.18 -0.88
N LYS A 65 -4.41 -12.97 -1.96
CA LYS A 65 -4.53 -12.47 -3.34
C LYS A 65 -5.95 -11.97 -3.62
N GLU A 66 -6.97 -12.67 -3.11
CA GLU A 66 -8.39 -12.29 -3.27
C GLU A 66 -8.73 -11.02 -2.48
N ASN A 67 -8.26 -10.94 -1.23
CA ASN A 67 -8.50 -9.82 -0.30
C ASN A 67 -7.40 -8.77 -0.36
N GLY A 68 -6.33 -9.03 -1.11
CA GLY A 68 -5.28 -8.07 -1.36
C GLY A 68 -5.89 -6.82 -1.99
N THR A 69 -5.72 -5.67 -1.35
CA THR A 69 -6.02 -4.39 -1.97
C THR A 69 -5.42 -4.43 -3.37
N LYS A 70 -6.27 -4.33 -4.40
CA LYS A 70 -5.80 -4.16 -5.78
C LYS A 70 -4.95 -2.90 -5.78
N THR A 71 -3.64 -3.09 -5.63
CA THR A 71 -2.72 -1.97 -5.73
C THR A 71 -2.61 -1.64 -7.20
N HIS A 72 -2.74 -0.37 -7.53
CA HIS A 72 -2.62 0.16 -8.90
C HIS A 72 -1.27 -0.16 -9.58
N GLY A 73 -0.37 -0.92 -8.92
CA GLY A 73 0.95 -1.31 -9.44
C GLY A 73 1.96 -0.15 -9.56
N LEU A 74 1.57 1.07 -9.21
CA LEU A 74 2.35 2.29 -9.41
C LEU A 74 3.00 2.82 -8.12
N SER A 75 3.03 2.03 -7.05
CA SER A 75 3.52 2.47 -5.71
C SER A 75 4.98 2.93 -5.70
N ALA A 76 5.80 2.42 -6.63
CA ALA A 76 7.21 2.82 -6.77
C ALA A 76 7.40 4.09 -7.63
N THR A 77 6.36 4.58 -8.31
CA THR A 77 6.47 5.71 -9.24
C THR A 77 6.64 7.05 -8.51
N SER A 78 7.23 8.01 -9.22
CA SER A 78 7.36 9.39 -8.73
C SER A 78 5.99 10.08 -8.59
N ASP A 79 5.01 9.70 -9.43
CA ASP A 79 3.63 10.18 -9.36
C ASP A 79 2.99 9.78 -8.02
N TYR A 80 3.11 8.50 -7.65
CA TYR A 80 2.59 8.02 -6.38
C TYR A 80 3.29 8.66 -5.18
N LYS A 81 4.61 8.87 -5.25
CA LYS A 81 5.36 9.58 -4.20
C LYS A 81 4.88 11.03 -4.04
N SER A 82 4.59 11.73 -5.15
CA SER A 82 4.01 13.09 -5.11
C SER A 82 2.64 13.09 -4.44
N TYR A 83 1.77 12.15 -4.82
CA TYR A 83 0.46 11.95 -4.22
C TYR A 83 0.54 11.66 -2.71
N GLN A 84 1.40 10.72 -2.29
CA GLN A 84 1.60 10.42 -0.88
C GLN A 84 2.14 11.62 -0.10
N GLY A 85 3.00 12.43 -0.71
CA GLY A 85 3.48 13.67 -0.12
C GLY A 85 2.36 14.68 0.14
N ILE A 86 1.40 14.81 -0.77
CA ILE A 86 0.20 15.66 -0.57
C ILE A 86 -0.63 15.13 0.60
N LYS A 87 -0.95 13.83 0.59
CA LYS A 87 -1.71 13.21 1.70
C LYS A 87 -1.00 13.35 3.04
N GLY A 88 0.31 13.12 3.08
CA GLY A 88 1.10 13.28 4.29
C GLY A 88 0.98 14.67 4.87
N ARG A 89 1.18 15.71 4.05
CA ARG A 89 1.13 17.11 4.49
C ARG A 89 -0.26 17.56 4.95
N CYS A 90 -1.31 17.09 4.30
CA CYS A 90 -2.67 17.57 4.59
C CYS A 90 -3.37 16.74 5.66
N LEU A 91 -3.17 15.43 5.72
CA LEU A 91 -3.98 14.52 6.53
C LEU A 91 -3.24 13.88 7.70
N ASN A 92 -1.90 13.78 7.65
CA ASN A 92 -1.13 13.11 8.69
C ASN A 92 -0.56 14.11 9.69
N LYS A 93 -1.15 14.19 10.88
CA LYS A 93 -0.71 15.08 11.96
C LYS A 93 0.75 14.88 12.40
N ASN A 94 1.30 13.68 12.16
CA ASN A 94 2.70 13.36 12.49
C ASN A 94 3.69 13.69 11.35
N HIS A 95 3.20 14.18 10.20
CA HIS A 95 4.07 14.59 9.10
C HIS A 95 4.77 15.91 9.43
N GLY A 96 6.08 16.02 9.17
CA GLY A 96 6.88 17.19 9.52
C GLY A 96 6.33 18.52 8.97
N ASP A 97 5.74 18.48 7.78
CA ASP A 97 5.15 19.66 7.13
C ASP A 97 3.68 19.88 7.48
N TYR A 98 3.01 19.01 8.25
CA TYR A 98 1.59 19.14 8.57
C TYR A 98 1.24 20.52 9.12
N LYS A 99 2.11 21.09 9.96
CA LYS A 99 1.96 22.44 10.55
C LYS A 99 1.81 23.56 9.51
N ASN A 100 2.34 23.36 8.29
CA ASN A 100 2.30 24.34 7.21
C ASN A 100 1.16 24.12 6.22
N TYR A 101 0.44 22.97 6.30
CA TYR A 101 -0.63 22.57 5.40
C TYR A 101 -1.91 22.19 6.17
N GLY A 102 -2.06 20.95 6.60
CA GLY A 102 -3.27 20.46 7.25
C GLY A 102 -3.63 21.24 8.51
N ALA A 103 -2.65 21.63 9.34
CA ALA A 103 -2.89 22.44 10.52
C ALA A 103 -3.36 23.88 10.20
N LYS A 104 -3.13 24.36 8.98
CA LYS A 104 -3.63 25.65 8.49
C LYS A 104 -4.95 25.55 7.71
N GLY A 105 -5.57 24.34 7.68
CA GLY A 105 -6.83 24.12 6.99
C GLY A 105 -6.69 23.72 5.51
N VAL A 106 -5.46 23.58 4.99
CA VAL A 106 -5.26 23.08 3.63
C VAL A 106 -5.66 21.61 3.55
N SER A 107 -6.63 21.30 2.70
CA SER A 107 -7.18 19.98 2.50
C SER A 107 -6.92 19.44 1.09
N ILE A 108 -7.44 18.26 0.82
CA ILE A 108 -7.43 17.60 -0.47
C ILE A 108 -8.88 17.42 -0.89
N CYS A 109 -9.22 17.64 -2.16
CA CYS A 109 -10.55 17.37 -2.68
C CYS A 109 -10.88 15.87 -2.60
N ASP A 110 -12.16 15.54 -2.54
CA ASP A 110 -12.65 14.16 -2.33
C ASP A 110 -12.19 13.23 -3.45
N GLU A 111 -12.14 13.72 -4.70
CA GLU A 111 -11.66 12.97 -5.85
C GLU A 111 -10.21 12.49 -5.69
N TRP A 112 -9.39 13.27 -4.98
CA TRP A 112 -7.97 12.95 -4.74
C TRP A 112 -7.72 12.18 -3.43
N LEU A 113 -8.75 11.73 -2.75
CA LEU A 113 -8.59 10.77 -1.65
C LEU A 113 -8.10 9.41 -2.15
N THR A 114 -8.29 9.12 -3.45
CA THR A 114 -7.73 7.96 -4.17
C THR A 114 -6.62 8.40 -5.12
N PHE A 115 -5.65 7.49 -5.37
CA PHE A 115 -4.57 7.78 -6.32
C PHE A 115 -5.07 7.83 -7.76
N GLU A 116 -6.07 7.02 -8.07
CA GLU A 116 -6.72 6.98 -9.39
C GLU A 116 -7.37 8.33 -9.73
N GLY A 117 -8.08 8.94 -8.77
CA GLY A 117 -8.65 10.27 -8.93
C GLY A 117 -7.60 11.35 -9.17
N PHE A 118 -6.54 11.35 -8.35
CA PHE A 118 -5.40 12.23 -8.54
C PHE A 118 -4.76 12.07 -9.92
N LEU A 119 -4.52 10.83 -10.35
CA LEU A 119 -3.86 10.54 -11.63
C LEU A 119 -4.73 10.90 -12.84
N ARG A 120 -6.06 10.68 -12.75
CA ARG A 120 -7.02 11.08 -13.78
C ARG A 120 -6.97 12.58 -14.05
N ASP A 121 -6.85 13.39 -13.01
CA ASP A 121 -6.92 14.84 -13.11
C ASP A 121 -5.57 15.48 -13.46
N MET A 122 -4.46 14.93 -12.90
CA MET A 122 -3.12 15.49 -13.08
C MET A 122 -2.31 14.83 -14.19
N GLY A 123 -2.70 13.63 -14.65
CA GLY A 123 -1.91 12.84 -15.59
C GLY A 123 -0.57 12.36 -15.00
N PHE A 124 0.22 11.67 -15.82
CA PHE A 124 1.56 11.24 -15.42
C PHE A 124 2.58 12.37 -15.61
N ARG A 125 3.50 12.49 -14.68
CA ARG A 125 4.63 13.45 -14.75
C ARG A 125 5.44 13.33 -16.05
N LYS A 126 5.67 12.08 -16.50
CA LYS A 126 6.42 11.81 -17.74
C LYS A 126 5.77 12.38 -19.01
N ASP A 127 4.44 12.54 -18.99
CA ASP A 127 3.66 12.99 -20.14
C ASP A 127 3.57 14.53 -20.22
N THR A 128 4.09 15.23 -19.22
CA THR A 128 4.05 16.70 -19.15
C THR A 128 5.10 17.37 -20.05
N GLY A 129 6.12 16.65 -20.49
CA GLY A 129 7.27 17.21 -21.20
C GLY A 129 8.22 18.08 -20.36
N LEU A 130 7.92 18.23 -19.05
CA LEU A 130 8.72 19.06 -18.14
C LEU A 130 9.92 18.28 -17.56
N ASN A 131 10.99 19.00 -17.26
CA ASN A 131 12.16 18.40 -16.60
C ASN A 131 11.91 18.29 -15.09
N ASN A 132 11.95 17.04 -14.57
CA ASN A 132 11.75 16.73 -13.14
C ASN A 132 10.55 17.47 -12.50
N PRO A 133 9.31 17.30 -13.04
CA PRO A 133 8.16 18.10 -12.61
C PRO A 133 7.77 17.82 -11.16
N THR A 134 7.29 18.87 -10.50
CA THR A 134 6.74 18.84 -9.14
C THR A 134 5.34 19.44 -9.17
N ILE A 135 4.49 19.02 -8.22
CA ILE A 135 3.16 19.61 -8.10
C ILE A 135 3.24 20.94 -7.35
N GLU A 136 2.56 21.94 -7.86
CA GLU A 136 2.42 23.25 -7.24
C GLU A 136 0.96 23.66 -7.18
N ARG A 137 0.58 24.34 -6.09
CA ARG A 137 -0.72 25.00 -5.99
C ARG A 137 -0.61 26.40 -6.58
N ILE A 138 -1.61 26.80 -7.39
CA ILE A 138 -1.70 28.11 -8.00
C ILE A 138 -1.94 29.15 -6.91
N ASP A 139 -2.96 28.92 -6.09
CA ASP A 139 -3.20 29.62 -4.84
C ASP A 139 -2.65 28.81 -3.67
N VAL A 140 -1.66 29.38 -2.96
CA VAL A 140 -0.97 28.72 -1.85
C VAL A 140 -1.85 28.56 -0.61
N GLU A 141 -2.90 29.36 -0.46
CA GLU A 141 -3.87 29.24 0.62
C GLU A 141 -5.02 28.28 0.26
N GLY A 142 -5.19 27.96 -1.03
CA GLY A 142 -6.22 27.04 -1.51
C GLY A 142 -5.88 25.57 -1.27
N ASN A 143 -6.88 24.72 -1.49
CA ASN A 143 -6.78 23.26 -1.33
C ASN A 143 -6.09 22.59 -2.51
N TYR A 144 -5.70 21.33 -2.33
CA TYR A 144 -5.24 20.48 -3.40
C TYR A 144 -6.45 19.94 -4.18
N CYS A 145 -6.66 20.45 -5.39
CA CYS A 145 -7.67 20.03 -6.35
C CYS A 145 -7.18 20.33 -7.77
N LYS A 146 -7.89 19.83 -8.77
CA LYS A 146 -7.55 19.97 -10.18
C LYS A 146 -7.40 21.45 -10.60
N GLU A 147 -8.30 22.30 -10.15
CA GLU A 147 -8.38 23.72 -10.51
C GLU A 147 -7.24 24.53 -9.90
N ASN A 148 -6.72 24.08 -8.76
CA ASN A 148 -5.68 24.78 -8.00
C ASN A 148 -4.29 24.16 -8.11
N CYS A 149 -4.12 23.08 -8.87
CA CYS A 149 -2.83 22.37 -8.96
C CYS A 149 -2.35 22.24 -10.39
N LYS A 150 -1.04 22.29 -10.56
CA LYS A 150 -0.37 22.06 -11.84
C LYS A 150 0.99 21.40 -11.64
N TRP A 151 1.46 20.71 -12.68
CA TRP A 151 2.85 20.31 -12.76
C TRP A 151 3.72 21.48 -13.20
N ILE A 152 4.81 21.71 -12.51
CA ILE A 152 5.83 22.69 -12.88
C ILE A 152 7.23 22.11 -12.74
N GLU A 153 8.19 22.67 -13.43
CA GLU A 153 9.58 22.33 -13.26
C GLU A 153 10.09 22.68 -11.86
N ARG A 154 10.88 21.79 -11.27
CA ARG A 154 11.41 21.96 -9.92
C ARG A 154 12.20 23.25 -9.75
N GLU A 155 12.94 23.63 -10.79
CA GLU A 155 13.74 24.85 -10.77
C GLU A 155 12.90 26.13 -10.68
N LEU A 156 11.77 26.16 -11.40
CA LEU A 156 10.80 27.27 -11.33
C LEU A 156 10.17 27.36 -9.94
N GLN A 157 9.80 26.22 -9.35
CA GLN A 157 9.27 26.20 -7.98
C GLN A 157 10.27 26.77 -6.96
N ALA A 158 11.56 26.46 -7.11
CA ALA A 158 12.60 26.98 -6.23
C ALA A 158 12.77 28.50 -6.36
N LYS A 159 12.65 29.03 -7.57
CA LYS A 159 12.69 30.49 -7.83
C LYS A 159 11.49 31.19 -7.20
N ASN A 160 10.28 30.66 -7.38
CA ASN A 160 9.04 31.22 -6.80
C ASN A 160 9.10 31.29 -5.28
N LYS A 161 9.69 30.30 -4.60
CA LYS A 161 9.90 30.33 -3.15
C LYS A 161 10.87 31.46 -2.69
N ARG A 162 11.91 31.75 -3.47
CA ARG A 162 12.87 32.81 -3.15
C ARG A 162 12.28 34.20 -3.35
N CYS A 163 11.48 34.42 -4.38
CA CYS A 163 10.83 35.72 -4.62
C CYS A 163 9.82 36.13 -3.55
N LYS A 164 9.18 35.18 -2.87
CA LYS A 164 8.25 35.47 -1.75
C LYS A 164 8.95 35.96 -0.47
N ILE A 165 10.27 35.83 -0.35
CA ILE A 165 11.06 36.30 0.81
C ILE A 165 11.49 37.79 0.63
N ALA A 166 11.34 38.35 -0.56
CA ALA A 166 11.87 39.69 -0.90
C ALA A 166 10.84 40.83 -0.76
N ILE A 167 9.63 40.57 -0.24
CA ILE A 167 8.62 41.62 0.02
C ILE A 167 8.22 41.58 1.49
N THR A 168 9.13 42.02 2.33
CA THR A 168 8.79 42.56 3.67
C THR A 168 9.41 43.95 3.72
N TYR A 169 8.55 44.93 3.56
CA TYR A 169 8.83 46.32 3.91
C TYR A 169 8.85 46.43 5.43
#